data_493ab5ecaa9cc4a454629168ed15056d
#
_entry.id   493ab5ecaa9cc4a454629168ed15056d
#
_cell.length_a   1.000
_cell.length_b   1.000
_cell.length_c   1.000
_cell.angle_alpha   90.00
_cell.angle_beta   90.00
_cell.angle_gamma   90.00
#
_symmetry.space_group_name_H-M   'P 1'
#
loop_
_entity.id
_entity.type
_entity.pdbx_description
1 polymer ?
#
loop_
_entity_poly.entity_id
_entity_poly.type
_entity_poly.pdbx_seq_one_letter_code
_entity_poly.pdbx_strand_id
1 'polypeptide(L)'
;YEENRNICKYVHSTSRGHEAIQLATAYQLTNEDWVSPYYRDESMLLGIGFESYRLMLQLLAKSDDPFSGGRSYYSHPSSKEEDKPKIIHQSSATGMQAIPTTGVAQGIKYIQEFNLKTYDQNPVVVCSLGDNSVTEGEVSEAFQFAALHQLPIIFLVQDNEWGISVTKEEARTSDAYDFAAGFVGLNRMRVDGTDFMASFEAMKKAVDFVRTERKPMLVCAKTVLIGHHTSGVRREFYRDEEDLAKHRAQDPGNILRHQLLENGVDQDLLKQIEKKARLEAEQAFQKAIAAEDPKADTVKNHVFAPTPITEEVGEREPKGQEKIVMVDAAIHAIQELMWKHPEALLYGQDVGERIGGVFREAVTLGAKFGKKRVFNTAIQEAYIIGSTIGMSAVGLKPIVEVQFADYIYPGINQLITEIS
;
A
#
# COMPACT_ATOMS: atom_id res chain seq x y z
N TYR A 1 -6.86 12.21 20.61
CA TYR A 1 -6.86 13.32 19.64
C TYR A 1 -7.87 14.43 20.04
N GLU A 2 -9.12 14.10 20.31
CA GLU A 2 -10.19 15.09 20.56
C GLU A 2 -9.83 16.05 21.71
N GLU A 3 -9.28 15.52 22.81
CA GLU A 3 -8.86 16.30 23.99
C GLU A 3 -7.60 17.16 23.72
N ASN A 4 -6.78 16.77 22.75
CA ASN A 4 -5.47 17.36 22.48
C ASN A 4 -5.36 17.95 21.07
N ARG A 5 -6.48 18.25 20.43
CA ARG A 5 -6.57 18.72 19.04
C ARG A 5 -5.70 19.95 18.76
N ASN A 6 -5.55 20.82 19.74
CA ASN A 6 -4.80 22.07 19.62
C ASN A 6 -3.29 21.88 19.47
N ILE A 7 -2.74 20.73 19.85
CA ILE A 7 -1.32 20.43 19.75
C ILE A 7 -0.98 19.43 18.63
N CYS A 8 -1.96 18.70 18.10
CA CYS A 8 -1.78 17.84 16.95
C CYS A 8 -1.49 18.67 15.68
N LYS A 9 -0.50 18.28 14.90
CA LYS A 9 -0.06 19.01 13.71
C LYS A 9 -0.75 18.55 12.44
N TYR A 10 -1.12 17.28 12.39
CA TYR A 10 -1.76 16.66 11.23
C TYR A 10 -3.23 16.35 11.47
N VAL A 11 -3.98 16.29 10.40
CA VAL A 11 -5.34 15.76 10.40
C VAL A 11 -5.30 14.30 10.79
N HIS A 12 -6.21 13.89 11.63
CA HIS A 12 -6.31 12.52 12.15
C HIS A 12 -7.58 11.84 11.61
N SER A 13 -7.47 10.58 11.24
CA SER A 13 -8.59 9.71 10.89
C SER A 13 -8.58 8.51 11.82
N THR A 14 -9.65 8.32 12.56
CA THR A 14 -9.70 7.27 13.58
C THR A 14 -9.95 5.88 13.00
N SER A 15 -9.29 4.85 13.56
CA SER A 15 -9.56 3.45 13.26
C SER A 15 -10.77 2.88 14.02
N ARG A 16 -11.45 3.68 14.84
CA ARG A 16 -12.63 3.26 15.63
C ARG A 16 -13.74 2.69 14.76
N GLY A 17 -14.00 1.39 14.97
CA GLY A 17 -14.94 0.59 14.19
C GLY A 17 -14.29 -0.34 13.16
N HIS A 18 -12.96 -0.24 12.97
CA HIS A 18 -12.19 -1.06 12.04
C HIS A 18 -11.19 -2.00 12.74
N GLU A 19 -11.10 -1.91 14.08
CA GLU A 19 -10.05 -2.57 14.87
C GLU A 19 -10.02 -4.08 14.65
N ALA A 20 -11.17 -4.72 14.54
CA ALA A 20 -11.26 -6.18 14.45
C ALA A 20 -10.57 -6.72 13.17
N ILE A 21 -10.94 -6.21 12.00
CA ILE A 21 -10.34 -6.67 10.73
C ILE A 21 -8.89 -6.24 10.60
N GLN A 22 -8.51 -5.08 11.13
CA GLN A 22 -7.13 -4.58 11.07
C GLN A 22 -6.19 -5.43 11.92
N LEU A 23 -6.57 -5.73 13.16
CA LEU A 23 -5.79 -6.61 14.04
C LEU A 23 -5.78 -8.05 13.52
N ALA A 24 -6.92 -8.56 13.05
CA ALA A 24 -7.02 -9.88 12.43
C ALA A 24 -6.06 -10.02 11.24
N THR A 25 -5.93 -8.99 10.41
CA THR A 25 -4.99 -8.96 9.29
C THR A 25 -3.55 -8.96 9.79
N ALA A 26 -3.23 -8.03 10.70
CA ALA A 26 -1.88 -7.87 11.24
C ALA A 26 -1.30 -9.16 11.83
N TYR A 27 -2.13 -9.92 12.55
CA TYR A 27 -1.71 -11.17 13.21
C TYR A 27 -1.43 -12.35 12.25
N GLN A 28 -1.76 -12.22 10.95
CA GLN A 28 -1.43 -13.23 9.94
C GLN A 28 -0.11 -12.93 9.21
N LEU A 29 0.44 -11.74 9.38
CA LEU A 29 1.60 -11.28 8.64
C LEU A 29 2.91 -11.62 9.34
N THR A 30 3.92 -11.92 8.54
CA THR A 30 5.29 -12.17 8.97
C THR A 30 6.23 -11.06 8.53
N ASN A 31 7.45 -11.08 8.99
CA ASN A 31 8.47 -10.11 8.62
C ASN A 31 8.92 -10.19 7.13
N GLU A 32 8.56 -11.25 6.41
CA GLU A 32 8.81 -11.36 4.96
C GLU A 32 7.67 -10.77 4.12
N ASP A 33 6.51 -10.54 4.73
CA ASP A 33 5.35 -9.98 4.06
C ASP A 33 5.47 -8.47 3.86
N TRP A 34 4.62 -7.94 2.99
CA TRP A 34 4.50 -6.52 2.71
C TRP A 34 3.08 -6.04 2.98
N VAL A 35 2.96 -4.85 3.53
CA VAL A 35 1.67 -4.23 3.76
C VAL A 35 1.70 -2.77 3.31
N SER A 36 0.66 -2.35 2.61
CA SER A 36 0.40 -0.95 2.30
C SER A 36 -0.87 -0.54 3.06
N PRO A 37 -0.71 0.00 4.28
CA PRO A 37 -1.83 0.49 5.07
C PRO A 37 -2.35 1.80 4.47
N TYR A 38 -3.62 2.13 4.72
CA TYR A 38 -4.10 3.46 4.40
C TYR A 38 -4.29 4.30 5.69
N TYR A 39 -4.64 5.55 5.55
CA TYR A 39 -4.61 6.53 6.65
C TYR A 39 -5.44 6.17 7.90
N ARG A 40 -6.33 5.16 7.82
CA ARG A 40 -7.17 4.70 8.94
C ARG A 40 -6.63 3.45 9.63
N ASP A 41 -5.52 2.88 9.18
CA ASP A 41 -5.03 1.56 9.62
C ASP A 41 -4.15 1.60 10.88
N GLU A 42 -4.44 2.49 11.79
CA GLU A 42 -3.74 2.65 13.07
C GLU A 42 -3.68 1.32 13.87
N SER A 43 -4.81 0.60 13.94
CA SER A 43 -4.86 -0.67 14.64
C SER A 43 -4.05 -1.76 13.91
N MET A 44 -3.98 -1.73 12.58
CA MET A 44 -3.10 -2.63 11.83
C MET A 44 -1.63 -2.36 12.15
N LEU A 45 -1.23 -1.08 12.19
CA LEU A 45 0.14 -0.70 12.53
C LEU A 45 0.54 -1.15 13.94
N LEU A 46 -0.35 -0.98 14.91
CA LEU A 46 -0.14 -1.50 16.27
C LEU A 46 -0.05 -3.03 16.26
N GLY A 47 -0.91 -3.70 15.50
CA GLY A 47 -0.96 -5.17 15.40
C GLY A 47 0.31 -5.78 14.81
N ILE A 48 0.97 -5.11 13.85
CA ILE A 48 2.26 -5.55 13.29
C ILE A 48 3.47 -5.13 14.15
N GLY A 49 3.22 -4.52 15.30
CA GLY A 49 4.24 -4.28 16.32
C GLY A 49 4.86 -2.88 16.32
N PHE A 50 4.22 -1.88 15.69
CA PHE A 50 4.64 -0.49 15.91
C PHE A 50 4.16 0.01 17.28
N GLU A 51 5.04 0.65 18.02
CA GLU A 51 4.69 1.27 19.29
C GLU A 51 3.81 2.51 19.10
N SER A 52 2.80 2.68 19.92
CA SER A 52 1.92 3.87 19.90
C SER A 52 2.70 5.19 20.00
N TYR A 53 3.80 5.20 20.76
CA TYR A 53 4.71 6.35 20.86
C TYR A 53 5.23 6.81 19.50
N ARG A 54 5.64 5.87 18.62
CA ARG A 54 6.17 6.19 17.29
C ARG A 54 5.11 6.83 16.39
N LEU A 55 3.87 6.33 16.45
CA LEU A 55 2.75 6.90 15.71
C LEU A 55 2.39 8.29 16.23
N MET A 56 2.48 8.51 17.56
CA MET A 56 2.23 9.81 18.17
C MET A 56 3.31 10.85 17.84
N LEU A 57 4.57 10.44 17.66
CA LEU A 57 5.62 11.33 17.15
C LEU A 57 5.28 11.86 15.76
N GLN A 58 4.78 11.01 14.86
CA GLN A 58 4.33 11.43 13.54
C GLN A 58 3.14 12.39 13.62
N LEU A 59 2.11 12.08 14.44
CA LEU A 59 0.94 12.96 14.64
C LEU A 59 1.30 14.36 15.15
N LEU A 60 2.33 14.45 15.98
CA LEU A 60 2.84 15.70 16.56
C LEU A 60 3.96 16.34 15.74
N ALA A 61 4.31 15.76 14.59
CA ALA A 61 5.39 16.20 13.70
C ALA A 61 6.74 16.39 14.43
N LYS A 62 7.14 15.45 15.26
CA LYS A 62 8.37 15.52 16.05
C LYS A 62 9.61 15.12 15.25
N SER A 63 10.79 15.67 15.63
CA SER A 63 12.05 15.34 14.96
C SER A 63 12.42 13.85 15.04
N ASP A 64 12.01 13.19 16.12
CA ASP A 64 12.25 11.77 16.36
C ASP A 64 11.21 10.84 15.69
N ASP A 65 10.29 11.38 14.88
CA ASP A 65 9.41 10.58 14.06
C ASP A 65 10.25 9.65 13.15
N PRO A 66 10.18 8.32 13.35
CA PRO A 66 11.08 7.39 12.66
C PRO A 66 10.75 7.23 11.17
N PHE A 67 9.61 7.71 10.71
CA PHE A 67 9.15 7.56 9.34
C PHE A 67 9.61 8.72 8.46
N SER A 68 9.65 9.94 8.99
CA SER A 68 9.94 11.12 8.18
C SER A 68 10.61 12.27 8.95
N GLY A 69 10.86 12.13 10.25
CA GLY A 69 11.32 13.25 11.08
C GLY A 69 10.29 14.39 11.13
N GLY A 70 9.02 14.06 11.18
CA GLY A 70 7.91 15.01 11.29
C GLY A 70 7.48 15.66 9.97
N ARG A 71 7.92 15.15 8.81
CA ARG A 71 7.64 15.75 7.48
C ARG A 71 6.47 15.10 6.75
N SER A 72 6.24 13.80 6.98
CA SER A 72 5.20 13.04 6.32
C SER A 72 3.85 13.21 7.04
N TYR A 73 2.78 13.11 6.28
CA TYR A 73 1.42 13.10 6.80
C TYR A 73 1.20 11.95 7.79
N TYR A 74 0.35 12.17 8.80
CA TYR A 74 0.07 11.16 9.82
C TYR A 74 -0.52 9.88 9.22
N SER A 75 -0.17 8.74 9.82
CA SER A 75 -0.60 7.39 9.41
C SER A 75 -0.16 6.97 8.00
N HIS A 76 0.94 7.55 7.53
CA HIS A 76 1.62 7.15 6.29
C HIS A 76 3.06 6.72 6.59
N PRO A 77 3.24 5.64 7.37
CA PRO A 77 4.57 5.14 7.67
C PRO A 77 5.21 4.49 6.43
N SER A 78 6.54 4.48 6.42
CA SER A 78 7.32 3.56 5.59
C SER A 78 8.32 2.84 6.48
N SER A 79 8.57 1.54 6.25
CA SER A 79 9.46 0.78 7.12
C SER A 79 10.09 -0.41 6.39
N LYS A 80 11.38 -0.62 6.70
CA LYS A 80 12.15 -1.80 6.30
C LYS A 80 12.70 -2.55 7.52
N GLU A 81 12.09 -2.41 8.70
CA GLU A 81 12.51 -3.12 9.92
C GLU A 81 12.50 -4.63 9.69
N GLU A 82 13.55 -5.32 10.13
CA GLU A 82 13.75 -6.74 9.81
C GLU A 82 12.74 -7.66 10.51
N ASP A 83 12.24 -7.26 11.66
CA ASP A 83 11.32 -8.00 12.52
C ASP A 83 9.83 -7.77 12.19
N LYS A 84 9.51 -6.92 11.22
CA LYS A 84 8.13 -6.54 10.85
C LYS A 84 7.87 -6.70 9.36
N PRO A 85 6.59 -6.80 8.95
CA PRO A 85 6.21 -6.63 7.56
C PRO A 85 6.75 -5.30 7.00
N LYS A 86 7.18 -5.32 5.74
CA LYS A 86 7.73 -4.12 5.10
C LYS A 86 6.60 -3.21 4.62
N ILE A 87 6.83 -1.91 4.71
CA ILE A 87 5.89 -0.88 4.26
C ILE A 87 6.62 0.05 3.30
N ILE A 88 6.15 0.12 2.05
CA ILE A 88 6.66 1.11 1.09
C ILE A 88 6.06 2.49 1.41
N HIS A 89 6.73 3.54 0.91
CA HIS A 89 6.14 4.87 0.91
C HIS A 89 4.83 4.88 0.11
N GLN A 90 3.88 5.67 0.58
CA GLN A 90 2.61 5.93 -0.11
C GLN A 90 2.17 7.37 0.12
N SER A 91 1.48 7.92 -0.86
CA SER A 91 0.87 9.24 -0.73
C SER A 91 -0.43 9.18 0.07
N SER A 92 -0.99 10.37 0.39
CA SER A 92 -2.32 10.47 0.98
C SER A 92 -3.45 10.47 -0.06
N ALA A 93 -3.13 10.43 -1.36
CA ALA A 93 -4.11 10.32 -2.43
C ALA A 93 -4.75 8.93 -2.40
N THR A 94 -6.03 8.90 -2.05
CA THR A 94 -6.78 7.65 -1.77
C THR A 94 -6.86 6.75 -3.00
N GLY A 95 -6.44 5.49 -2.87
CA GLY A 95 -6.43 4.51 -3.96
C GLY A 95 -5.13 4.44 -4.74
N MET A 96 -4.30 5.48 -4.74
CA MET A 96 -3.07 5.54 -5.52
C MET A 96 -2.06 4.46 -5.12
N GLN A 97 -2.02 4.07 -3.85
CA GLN A 97 -1.15 3.01 -3.34
C GLN A 97 -1.43 1.62 -3.94
N ALA A 98 -2.58 1.41 -4.59
CA ALA A 98 -2.93 0.09 -5.14
C ALA A 98 -1.94 -0.37 -6.21
N ILE A 99 -1.49 0.53 -7.08
CA ILE A 99 -0.54 0.21 -8.15
C ILE A 99 0.87 -0.09 -7.61
N PRO A 100 1.52 0.77 -6.80
CA PRO A 100 2.81 0.45 -6.19
C PRO A 100 2.78 -0.87 -5.40
N THR A 101 1.73 -1.10 -4.63
CA THR A 101 1.57 -2.34 -3.86
C THR A 101 1.45 -3.58 -4.77
N THR A 102 0.73 -3.46 -5.88
CA THR A 102 0.67 -4.52 -6.89
C THR A 102 2.04 -4.73 -7.56
N GLY A 103 2.82 -3.66 -7.75
CA GLY A 103 4.21 -3.71 -8.18
C GLY A 103 5.12 -4.50 -7.23
N VAL A 104 4.92 -4.39 -5.91
CA VAL A 104 5.61 -5.25 -4.91
C VAL A 104 5.30 -6.72 -5.17
N ALA A 105 4.01 -7.08 -5.34
CA ALA A 105 3.59 -8.45 -5.56
C ALA A 105 4.13 -9.01 -6.89
N GLN A 106 4.17 -8.20 -7.94
CA GLN A 106 4.77 -8.55 -9.22
C GLN A 106 6.28 -8.77 -9.07
N GLY A 107 6.97 -7.89 -8.35
CA GLY A 107 8.39 -8.01 -8.08
C GLY A 107 8.74 -9.26 -7.27
N ILE A 108 7.98 -9.58 -6.24
CA ILE A 108 8.14 -10.82 -5.46
C ILE A 108 7.99 -12.04 -6.36
N LYS A 109 6.96 -12.08 -7.21
CA LYS A 109 6.76 -13.17 -8.16
C LYS A 109 7.95 -13.32 -9.11
N TYR A 110 8.45 -12.21 -9.67
CA TYR A 110 9.64 -12.22 -10.52
C TYR A 110 10.87 -12.76 -9.79
N ILE A 111 11.13 -12.29 -8.57
CA ILE A 111 12.25 -12.73 -7.74
C ILE A 111 12.20 -14.25 -7.52
N GLN A 112 11.02 -14.79 -7.23
CA GLN A 112 10.81 -16.23 -7.05
C GLN A 112 11.00 -17.02 -8.35
N GLU A 113 10.46 -16.53 -9.48
CA GLU A 113 10.57 -17.19 -10.80
C GLU A 113 12.01 -17.26 -11.30
N PHE A 114 12.84 -16.28 -10.96
CA PHE A 114 14.25 -16.22 -11.37
C PHE A 114 15.23 -16.63 -10.27
N ASN A 115 14.72 -17.09 -9.11
CA ASN A 115 15.53 -17.49 -7.94
C ASN A 115 16.56 -16.43 -7.50
N LEU A 116 16.17 -15.14 -7.56
CA LEU A 116 17.06 -14.04 -7.18
C LEU A 116 17.23 -13.88 -5.67
N LYS A 117 16.25 -14.38 -4.90
CA LYS A 117 16.27 -14.42 -3.45
C LYS A 117 15.47 -15.60 -2.94
N THR A 118 15.93 -16.21 -1.85
CA THR A 118 15.19 -17.24 -1.12
C THR A 118 14.39 -16.59 0.02
N TYR A 119 13.19 -17.08 0.26
CA TYR A 119 12.33 -16.70 1.36
C TYR A 119 12.08 -17.93 2.24
N ASP A 120 12.00 -17.75 3.55
CA ASP A 120 11.65 -18.82 4.49
C ASP A 120 10.18 -19.22 4.33
N GLN A 121 9.34 -18.23 4.04
CA GLN A 121 7.94 -18.41 3.66
C GLN A 121 7.67 -17.67 2.34
N ASN A 122 6.65 -18.09 1.62
CA ASN A 122 6.21 -17.35 0.44
C ASN A 122 5.60 -16.01 0.86
N PRO A 123 6.21 -14.85 0.55
CA PRO A 123 5.67 -13.57 0.98
C PRO A 123 4.28 -13.30 0.40
N VAL A 124 3.45 -12.65 1.20
CA VAL A 124 2.14 -12.12 0.83
C VAL A 124 2.19 -10.60 0.86
N VAL A 125 1.47 -9.96 -0.03
CA VAL A 125 1.35 -8.50 -0.08
C VAL A 125 -0.07 -8.12 0.27
N VAL A 126 -0.26 -7.19 1.21
CA VAL A 126 -1.58 -6.68 1.58
C VAL A 126 -1.69 -5.22 1.16
N CYS A 127 -2.68 -4.90 0.35
CA CYS A 127 -3.09 -3.54 0.00
C CYS A 127 -4.39 -3.21 0.73
N SER A 128 -4.34 -2.31 1.68
CA SER A 128 -5.52 -1.86 2.43
C SER A 128 -6.17 -0.66 1.75
N LEU A 129 -7.47 -0.70 1.59
CA LEU A 129 -8.28 0.28 0.87
C LEU A 129 -9.55 0.60 1.65
N GLY A 130 -10.01 1.84 1.55
CA GLY A 130 -11.38 2.19 1.91
C GLY A 130 -12.35 1.86 0.77
N ASP A 131 -13.61 1.73 1.10
CA ASP A 131 -14.68 1.41 0.14
C ASP A 131 -14.83 2.43 -1.00
N ASN A 132 -14.69 3.72 -0.69
CA ASN A 132 -14.77 4.76 -1.72
C ASN A 132 -13.50 4.82 -2.59
N SER A 133 -12.34 4.41 -2.08
CA SER A 133 -11.12 4.38 -2.89
C SER A 133 -11.15 3.35 -4.02
N VAL A 134 -12.03 2.35 -3.92
CA VAL A 134 -12.20 1.33 -4.98
C VAL A 134 -12.77 1.93 -6.27
N THR A 135 -13.38 3.10 -6.22
CA THR A 135 -13.90 3.79 -7.41
C THR A 135 -12.80 4.51 -8.23
N GLU A 136 -11.57 4.61 -7.70
CA GLU A 136 -10.45 5.18 -8.44
C GLU A 136 -10.02 4.27 -9.61
N GLY A 137 -9.68 4.89 -10.75
CA GLY A 137 -9.30 4.16 -11.95
C GLY A 137 -8.07 3.27 -11.76
N GLU A 138 -7.08 3.74 -11.02
CA GLU A 138 -5.83 3.05 -10.69
C GLU A 138 -6.06 1.77 -9.88
N VAL A 139 -7.11 1.72 -9.07
CA VAL A 139 -7.50 0.50 -8.35
C VAL A 139 -7.99 -0.57 -9.32
N SER A 140 -8.75 -0.17 -10.34
CA SER A 140 -9.19 -1.09 -11.40
C SER A 140 -8.00 -1.62 -12.22
N GLU A 141 -7.01 -0.79 -12.51
CA GLU A 141 -5.78 -1.23 -13.18
C GLU A 141 -5.02 -2.25 -12.32
N ALA A 142 -4.89 -1.99 -11.01
CA ALA A 142 -4.27 -2.90 -10.06
C ALA A 142 -5.00 -4.26 -9.98
N PHE A 143 -6.34 -4.25 -9.91
CA PHE A 143 -7.16 -5.47 -9.90
C PHE A 143 -6.99 -6.28 -11.18
N GLN A 144 -7.06 -5.60 -12.34
CA GLN A 144 -6.89 -6.23 -13.65
C GLN A 144 -5.52 -6.89 -13.77
N PHE A 145 -4.47 -6.18 -13.41
CA PHE A 145 -3.10 -6.70 -13.53
C PHE A 145 -2.85 -7.85 -12.55
N ALA A 146 -3.29 -7.71 -11.31
CA ALA A 146 -3.18 -8.78 -10.32
C ALA A 146 -3.92 -10.05 -10.74
N ALA A 147 -5.14 -9.91 -11.29
CA ALA A 147 -5.94 -11.03 -11.79
C ALA A 147 -5.28 -11.70 -13.01
N LEU A 148 -4.85 -10.90 -13.99
CA LEU A 148 -4.23 -11.39 -15.22
C LEU A 148 -2.92 -12.16 -14.94
N HIS A 149 -2.09 -11.62 -14.07
CA HIS A 149 -0.78 -12.17 -13.75
C HIS A 149 -0.76 -13.08 -12.54
N GLN A 150 -1.91 -13.32 -11.90
CA GLN A 150 -2.04 -14.17 -10.70
C GLN A 150 -0.98 -13.80 -9.64
N LEU A 151 -1.06 -12.55 -9.15
CA LEU A 151 -0.09 -12.01 -8.21
C LEU A 151 -0.42 -12.37 -6.75
N PRO A 152 0.57 -12.55 -5.88
CA PRO A 152 0.36 -12.93 -4.48
C PRO A 152 -0.04 -11.73 -3.60
N ILE A 153 -1.21 -11.15 -3.87
CA ILE A 153 -1.71 -9.94 -3.22
C ILE A 153 -3.12 -10.14 -2.65
N ILE A 154 -3.35 -9.53 -1.50
CA ILE A 154 -4.66 -9.37 -0.87
C ILE A 154 -5.05 -7.89 -0.96
N PHE A 155 -6.17 -7.60 -1.60
CA PHE A 155 -6.83 -6.30 -1.50
C PHE A 155 -7.84 -6.36 -0.36
N LEU A 156 -7.51 -5.72 0.77
CA LEU A 156 -8.42 -5.59 1.91
C LEU A 156 -9.21 -4.30 1.76
N VAL A 157 -10.50 -4.42 1.45
CA VAL A 157 -11.40 -3.27 1.35
C VAL A 157 -12.24 -3.18 2.63
N GLN A 158 -12.08 -2.09 3.35
CA GLN A 158 -12.77 -1.81 4.62
C GLN A 158 -13.99 -0.92 4.32
N ASP A 159 -15.15 -1.56 4.25
CA ASP A 159 -16.42 -0.94 3.85
C ASP A 159 -17.17 -0.38 5.05
N ASN A 160 -17.04 0.91 5.29
CA ASN A 160 -17.74 1.62 6.35
C ASN A 160 -18.92 2.47 5.86
N GLU A 161 -19.25 2.39 4.58
CA GLU A 161 -20.37 3.05 3.91
C GLU A 161 -20.26 4.59 3.78
N TRP A 162 -19.11 5.19 4.18
CA TRP A 162 -18.92 6.65 4.20
C TRP A 162 -17.57 7.11 3.61
N GLY A 163 -17.65 8.10 2.71
CA GLY A 163 -16.48 8.84 2.22
C GLY A 163 -16.56 10.31 2.66
N ILE A 164 -16.20 10.63 3.89
CA ILE A 164 -16.50 11.88 4.61
C ILE A 164 -18.01 12.13 4.65
N SER A 165 -18.56 12.91 3.72
CA SER A 165 -20.00 13.20 3.62
C SER A 165 -20.69 12.48 2.46
N VAL A 166 -19.95 11.74 1.65
CA VAL A 166 -20.48 10.97 0.52
C VAL A 166 -20.92 9.60 1.02
N THR A 167 -22.16 9.25 0.81
CA THR A 167 -22.72 7.95 1.17
C THR A 167 -22.38 6.88 0.13
N LYS A 168 -22.58 5.62 0.48
CA LYS A 168 -22.37 4.52 -0.49
C LYS A 168 -23.30 4.61 -1.70
N GLU A 169 -24.53 5.10 -1.51
CA GLU A 169 -25.53 5.28 -2.56
C GLU A 169 -25.14 6.37 -3.57
N GLU A 170 -24.38 7.38 -3.12
CA GLU A 170 -23.86 8.44 -3.97
C GLU A 170 -22.57 8.03 -4.68
N ALA A 171 -21.79 7.12 -4.11
CA ALA A 171 -20.45 6.77 -4.61
C ALA A 171 -20.43 5.55 -5.53
N ARG A 172 -21.31 4.56 -5.31
CA ARG A 172 -21.19 3.25 -5.95
C ARG A 172 -22.51 2.50 -6.05
N THR A 173 -22.60 1.66 -7.08
CA THR A 173 -23.78 0.80 -7.32
C THR A 173 -23.70 -0.54 -6.57
N SER A 174 -22.52 -0.95 -6.13
CA SER A 174 -22.26 -2.24 -5.47
C SER A 174 -21.07 -2.12 -4.50
N ASP A 175 -20.93 -3.08 -3.60
CA ASP A 175 -19.72 -3.17 -2.78
C ASP A 175 -18.50 -3.66 -3.59
N ALA A 176 -17.32 -3.63 -2.97
CA ALA A 176 -16.09 -4.03 -3.64
C ALA A 176 -16.08 -5.50 -4.07
N TYR A 177 -16.81 -6.37 -3.37
CA TYR A 177 -16.90 -7.79 -3.74
C TYR A 177 -17.63 -7.97 -5.08
N ASP A 178 -18.74 -7.28 -5.29
CA ASP A 178 -19.49 -7.36 -6.56
C ASP A 178 -18.78 -6.56 -7.66
N PHE A 179 -18.20 -5.41 -7.33
CA PHE A 179 -17.38 -4.63 -8.28
C PHE A 179 -16.25 -5.47 -8.86
N ALA A 180 -15.55 -6.23 -8.02
CA ALA A 180 -14.44 -7.06 -8.45
C ALA A 180 -14.87 -8.33 -9.25
N ALA A 181 -16.16 -8.58 -9.43
CA ALA A 181 -16.66 -9.76 -10.16
C ALA A 181 -16.20 -9.80 -11.62
N GLY A 182 -15.99 -8.66 -12.24
CA GLY A 182 -15.53 -8.54 -13.62
C GLY A 182 -14.06 -8.89 -13.84
N PHE A 183 -13.24 -8.90 -12.79
CA PHE A 183 -11.81 -9.23 -12.86
C PHE A 183 -11.63 -10.74 -12.67
N VAL A 184 -11.87 -11.49 -13.73
CA VAL A 184 -11.78 -12.96 -13.72
C VAL A 184 -10.37 -13.41 -13.31
N GLY A 185 -10.28 -14.20 -12.24
CA GLY A 185 -9.00 -14.62 -11.65
C GLY A 185 -8.65 -13.90 -10.35
N LEU A 186 -9.34 -12.84 -9.99
CA LEU A 186 -9.32 -12.23 -8.66
C LEU A 186 -10.33 -12.97 -7.76
N ASN A 187 -9.82 -13.76 -6.81
CA ASN A 187 -10.66 -14.45 -5.82
C ASN A 187 -11.26 -13.43 -4.85
N ARG A 188 -12.41 -13.73 -4.28
CA ARG A 188 -13.17 -12.77 -3.49
C ARG A 188 -13.84 -13.41 -2.29
N MET A 189 -13.90 -12.70 -1.17
CA MET A 189 -14.73 -13.05 -0.02
C MET A 189 -15.31 -11.82 0.67
N ARG A 190 -16.43 -12.00 1.37
CA ARG A 190 -16.98 -11.02 2.30
C ARG A 190 -16.78 -11.49 3.73
N VAL A 191 -16.63 -10.55 4.65
CA VAL A 191 -16.52 -10.82 6.07
C VAL A 191 -17.19 -9.72 6.88
N ASP A 192 -17.74 -10.07 8.02
CA ASP A 192 -18.13 -9.09 9.04
C ASP A 192 -16.83 -8.60 9.72
N GLY A 193 -16.39 -7.42 9.32
CA GLY A 193 -15.16 -6.78 9.83
C GLY A 193 -15.33 -6.17 11.23
N THR A 194 -16.52 -6.27 11.84
CA THR A 194 -16.77 -5.86 13.23
C THR A 194 -16.61 -7.01 14.22
N ASP A 195 -16.68 -8.26 13.76
CA ASP A 195 -16.41 -9.45 14.55
C ASP A 195 -14.94 -9.89 14.42
N PHE A 196 -14.20 -9.87 15.54
CA PHE A 196 -12.79 -10.21 15.52
C PHE A 196 -12.54 -11.68 15.15
N MET A 197 -13.33 -12.62 15.66
CA MET A 197 -13.12 -14.04 15.38
C MET A 197 -13.43 -14.38 13.93
N ALA A 198 -14.54 -13.84 13.38
CA ALA A 198 -14.88 -13.99 11.97
C ALA A 198 -13.79 -13.35 11.07
N SER A 199 -13.32 -12.16 11.44
CA SER A 199 -12.22 -11.46 10.74
C SER A 199 -10.93 -12.26 10.78
N PHE A 200 -10.56 -12.82 11.95
CA PHE A 200 -9.34 -13.61 12.11
C PHE A 200 -9.35 -14.87 11.24
N GLU A 201 -10.45 -15.61 11.24
CA GLU A 201 -10.60 -16.80 10.40
C GLU A 201 -10.60 -16.46 8.91
N ALA A 202 -11.27 -15.39 8.51
CA ALA A 202 -11.31 -14.95 7.13
C ALA A 202 -9.92 -14.53 6.64
N MET A 203 -9.21 -13.71 7.42
CA MET A 203 -7.87 -13.26 7.05
C MET A 203 -6.85 -14.40 7.07
N LYS A 204 -6.97 -15.33 8.02
CA LYS A 204 -6.15 -16.55 8.01
C LYS A 204 -6.35 -17.33 6.70
N LYS A 205 -7.60 -17.58 6.30
CA LYS A 205 -7.91 -18.27 5.03
C LYS A 205 -7.39 -17.51 3.83
N ALA A 206 -7.51 -16.18 3.80
CA ALA A 206 -7.03 -15.35 2.70
C ALA A 206 -5.51 -15.37 2.59
N VAL A 207 -4.80 -15.21 3.71
CA VAL A 207 -3.33 -15.23 3.75
C VAL A 207 -2.80 -16.63 3.39
N ASP A 208 -3.36 -17.69 3.98
CA ASP A 208 -2.97 -19.06 3.67
C ASP A 208 -3.19 -19.38 2.17
N PHE A 209 -4.33 -18.97 1.60
CA PHE A 209 -4.61 -19.13 0.18
C PHE A 209 -3.60 -18.41 -0.71
N VAL A 210 -3.36 -17.11 -0.48
CA VAL A 210 -2.43 -16.32 -1.29
C VAL A 210 -0.99 -16.81 -1.12
N ARG A 211 -0.61 -17.23 0.09
CA ARG A 211 0.71 -17.79 0.39
C ARG A 211 0.95 -19.12 -0.32
N THR A 212 -0.07 -19.96 -0.41
CA THR A 212 0.03 -21.31 -0.99
C THR A 212 -0.24 -21.31 -2.50
N GLU A 213 -1.36 -20.73 -2.94
CA GLU A 213 -1.81 -20.75 -4.32
C GLU A 213 -1.15 -19.70 -5.20
N ARG A 214 -0.51 -18.69 -4.61
CA ARG A 214 0.11 -17.55 -5.29
C ARG A 214 -0.85 -16.82 -6.23
N LYS A 215 -2.12 -16.67 -5.81
CA LYS A 215 -3.21 -16.04 -6.55
C LYS A 215 -3.78 -14.86 -5.76
N PRO A 216 -4.30 -13.82 -6.44
CA PRO A 216 -4.83 -12.65 -5.75
C PRO A 216 -6.17 -12.95 -5.07
N MET A 217 -6.40 -12.24 -3.97
CA MET A 217 -7.64 -12.29 -3.19
C MET A 217 -8.13 -10.88 -2.89
N LEU A 218 -9.42 -10.64 -3.00
CA LEU A 218 -10.09 -9.46 -2.46
C LEU A 218 -10.90 -9.88 -1.23
N VAL A 219 -10.69 -9.19 -0.11
CA VAL A 219 -11.48 -9.32 1.11
C VAL A 219 -12.28 -8.04 1.29
N CYS A 220 -13.59 -8.12 1.12
CA CYS A 220 -14.52 -7.03 1.40
C CYS A 220 -15.02 -7.17 2.84
N ALA A 221 -14.49 -6.36 3.73
CA ALA A 221 -14.81 -6.38 5.15
C ALA A 221 -15.81 -5.28 5.48
N LYS A 222 -17.02 -5.65 5.89
CA LYS A 222 -17.99 -4.68 6.38
C LYS A 222 -17.55 -4.18 7.75
N THR A 223 -17.35 -2.88 7.86
CA THR A 223 -16.91 -2.20 9.07
C THR A 223 -17.87 -1.08 9.45
N VAL A 224 -17.61 -0.41 10.54
CA VAL A 224 -18.40 0.75 11.00
C VAL A 224 -17.48 1.94 11.26
N LEU A 225 -17.96 3.14 11.10
CA LEU A 225 -17.26 4.37 11.41
C LEU A 225 -17.86 5.01 12.65
N ILE A 226 -17.25 4.77 13.82
CA ILE A 226 -17.75 5.23 15.11
C ILE A 226 -17.26 6.64 15.43
N GLY A 227 -16.00 6.93 15.10
CA GLY A 227 -15.40 8.24 15.32
C GLY A 227 -15.64 9.21 14.15
N HIS A 228 -14.79 10.25 14.07
CA HIS A 228 -14.76 11.15 12.92
C HIS A 228 -14.12 10.46 11.71
N HIS A 229 -14.58 10.78 10.50
CA HIS A 229 -13.93 10.30 9.28
C HIS A 229 -12.53 10.93 9.14
N THR A 230 -12.52 12.25 9.30
CA THR A 230 -11.29 13.06 9.41
C THR A 230 -11.50 14.16 10.43
N SER A 231 -10.48 14.50 11.21
CA SER A 231 -10.57 15.51 12.27
C SER A 231 -10.85 16.94 11.77
N GLY A 232 -10.72 17.17 10.46
CA GLY A 232 -11.02 18.46 9.84
C GLY A 232 -12.50 18.77 9.73
N VAL A 233 -13.37 17.77 9.74
CA VAL A 233 -14.82 17.92 9.54
C VAL A 233 -15.59 17.19 10.64
N ARG A 234 -16.52 17.89 11.27
CA ARG A 234 -17.38 17.30 12.31
C ARG A 234 -18.45 16.43 11.65
N ARG A 235 -18.57 15.18 12.12
CA ARG A 235 -19.50 14.18 11.62
C ARG A 235 -20.98 14.59 11.77
N GLU A 236 -21.29 15.37 12.81
CA GLU A 236 -22.64 15.87 13.10
C GLU A 236 -23.17 16.83 12.03
N PHE A 237 -22.34 17.27 11.08
CA PHE A 237 -22.77 18.10 9.96
C PHE A 237 -23.36 17.28 8.79
N TYR A 238 -23.09 15.97 8.72
CA TYR A 238 -23.47 15.14 7.58
C TYR A 238 -24.01 13.76 7.96
N ARG A 239 -23.96 13.37 9.25
CA ARG A 239 -24.52 12.12 9.76
C ARG A 239 -25.55 12.42 10.83
N ASP A 240 -26.70 11.79 10.74
CA ASP A 240 -27.76 11.90 11.75
C ASP A 240 -27.53 10.95 12.94
N GLU A 241 -28.31 11.12 14.00
CA GLU A 241 -28.14 10.33 15.22
C GLU A 241 -28.56 8.86 15.03
N GLU A 242 -29.47 8.56 14.12
CA GLU A 242 -29.91 7.19 13.83
C GLU A 242 -28.73 6.40 13.19
N ASP A 243 -28.06 6.98 12.20
CA ASP A 243 -26.86 6.40 11.57
C ASP A 243 -25.72 6.24 12.57
N LEU A 244 -25.45 7.26 13.37
CA LEU A 244 -24.42 7.19 14.41
C LEU A 244 -24.71 6.12 15.46
N ALA A 245 -25.98 5.95 15.87
CA ALA A 245 -26.40 4.91 16.81
C ALA A 245 -26.26 3.50 16.20
N LYS A 246 -26.65 3.33 14.93
CA LYS A 246 -26.46 2.08 14.18
C LYS A 246 -25.00 1.65 14.15
N HIS A 247 -24.08 2.58 13.88
CA HIS A 247 -22.66 2.29 13.85
C HIS A 247 -22.10 1.99 15.26
N ARG A 248 -22.50 2.74 16.29
CA ARG A 248 -22.10 2.47 17.69
C ARG A 248 -22.56 1.12 18.21
N ALA A 249 -23.73 0.64 17.77
CA ALA A 249 -24.26 -0.67 18.17
C ALA A 249 -23.38 -1.86 17.68
N GLN A 250 -22.57 -1.63 16.65
CA GLN A 250 -21.67 -2.62 16.05
C GLN A 250 -20.19 -2.34 16.40
N ASP A 251 -19.91 -1.72 17.54
CA ASP A 251 -18.52 -1.45 17.99
C ASP A 251 -17.77 -2.77 18.18
N PRO A 252 -16.67 -3.01 17.41
CA PRO A 252 -15.89 -4.24 17.48
C PRO A 252 -15.35 -4.54 18.87
N GLY A 253 -14.97 -3.51 19.63
CA GLY A 253 -14.49 -3.66 21.01
C GLY A 253 -15.57 -4.21 21.95
N ASN A 254 -16.81 -3.73 21.79
CA ASN A 254 -17.95 -4.22 22.58
C ASN A 254 -18.35 -5.64 22.18
N ILE A 255 -18.35 -5.95 20.88
CA ILE A 255 -18.64 -7.31 20.38
C ILE A 255 -17.63 -8.31 20.94
N LEU A 256 -16.33 -8.03 20.81
CA LEU A 256 -15.27 -8.91 21.33
C LEU A 256 -15.36 -9.05 22.86
N ARG A 257 -15.62 -7.94 23.57
CA ARG A 257 -15.80 -7.99 25.03
C ARG A 257 -16.94 -8.93 25.43
N HIS A 258 -18.07 -8.86 24.74
CA HIS A 258 -19.23 -9.71 25.00
C HIS A 258 -18.89 -11.19 24.74
N GLN A 259 -18.28 -11.50 23.60
CA GLN A 259 -17.82 -12.85 23.25
C GLN A 259 -16.85 -13.42 24.29
N LEU A 260 -15.90 -12.63 24.79
CA LEU A 260 -14.95 -13.05 25.82
C LEU A 260 -15.65 -13.38 27.14
N LEU A 261 -16.60 -12.55 27.57
CA LEU A 261 -17.39 -12.78 28.80
C LEU A 261 -18.26 -14.05 28.69
N GLU A 262 -18.92 -14.27 27.56
CA GLU A 262 -19.71 -15.48 27.28
C GLU A 262 -18.84 -16.76 27.30
N ASN A 263 -17.57 -16.62 26.88
CA ASN A 263 -16.59 -17.71 26.92
C ASN A 263 -15.84 -17.81 28.26
N GLY A 264 -16.33 -17.15 29.32
CA GLY A 264 -15.84 -17.32 30.70
C GLY A 264 -14.60 -16.48 31.04
N VAL A 265 -14.22 -15.52 30.23
CA VAL A 265 -13.13 -14.60 30.60
C VAL A 265 -13.60 -13.66 31.71
N ASP A 266 -12.76 -13.51 32.74
CA ASP A 266 -13.10 -12.69 33.91
C ASP A 266 -13.27 -11.20 33.51
N GLN A 267 -14.38 -10.61 33.94
CA GLN A 267 -14.68 -9.20 33.70
C GLN A 267 -13.63 -8.26 34.32
N ASP A 268 -13.08 -8.58 35.47
CA ASP A 268 -12.09 -7.73 36.11
C ASP A 268 -10.73 -7.80 35.40
N LEU A 269 -10.40 -8.94 34.79
CA LEU A 269 -9.24 -9.06 33.89
C LEU A 269 -9.41 -8.13 32.68
N LEU A 270 -10.58 -8.12 32.04
CA LEU A 270 -10.84 -7.22 30.91
C LEU A 270 -10.71 -5.75 31.30
N LYS A 271 -11.25 -5.34 32.45
CA LYS A 271 -11.09 -3.97 32.99
C LYS A 271 -9.62 -3.62 33.24
N GLN A 272 -8.83 -4.56 33.75
CA GLN A 272 -7.41 -4.35 33.97
C GLN A 272 -6.64 -4.14 32.66
N ILE A 273 -6.94 -4.96 31.62
CA ILE A 273 -6.35 -4.81 30.29
C ILE A 273 -6.69 -3.43 29.70
N GLU A 274 -7.96 -3.02 29.74
CA GLU A 274 -8.42 -1.72 29.25
C GLU A 274 -7.73 -0.55 29.98
N LYS A 275 -7.64 -0.64 31.31
CA LYS A 275 -6.97 0.36 32.13
C LYS A 275 -5.48 0.45 31.80
N LYS A 276 -4.81 -0.70 31.64
CA LYS A 276 -3.40 -0.77 31.26
C LYS A 276 -3.16 -0.13 29.90
N ALA A 277 -3.94 -0.53 28.88
CA ALA A 277 -3.83 0.00 27.53
C ALA A 277 -4.05 1.53 27.46
N ARG A 278 -5.04 2.04 28.21
CA ARG A 278 -5.28 3.49 28.35
C ARG A 278 -4.08 4.20 28.97
N LEU A 279 -3.52 3.67 30.03
CA LEU A 279 -2.36 4.27 30.72
C LEU A 279 -1.13 4.27 29.79
N GLU A 280 -0.88 3.18 29.08
CA GLU A 280 0.24 3.07 28.12
C GLU A 280 0.09 4.10 26.98
N ALA A 281 -1.12 4.25 26.43
CA ALA A 281 -1.40 5.25 25.40
C ALA A 281 -1.18 6.69 25.92
N GLU A 282 -1.64 6.98 27.16
CA GLU A 282 -1.45 8.29 27.78
C GLU A 282 0.05 8.59 28.02
N GLN A 283 0.78 7.63 28.57
CA GLN A 283 2.22 7.76 28.79
C GLN A 283 3.00 7.96 27.48
N ALA A 284 2.65 7.19 26.43
CA ALA A 284 3.23 7.35 25.11
C ALA A 284 2.97 8.73 24.53
N PHE A 285 1.76 9.26 24.70
CA PHE A 285 1.39 10.60 24.24
C PHE A 285 2.16 11.69 24.99
N GLN A 286 2.24 11.63 26.33
CA GLN A 286 3.00 12.60 27.12
C GLN A 286 4.49 12.57 26.76
N LYS A 287 5.05 11.39 26.53
CA LYS A 287 6.43 11.23 26.05
C LYS A 287 6.62 11.86 24.67
N ALA A 288 5.65 11.70 23.77
CA ALA A 288 5.72 12.31 22.44
C ALA A 288 5.58 13.84 22.48
N ILE A 289 4.77 14.39 23.37
CA ILE A 289 4.69 15.85 23.58
C ILE A 289 6.06 16.41 23.99
N ALA A 290 6.77 15.72 24.88
CA ALA A 290 8.06 16.15 25.39
C ALA A 290 9.23 15.98 24.39
N ALA A 291 9.04 15.26 23.29
CA ALA A 291 10.05 15.09 22.24
C ALA A 291 10.34 16.41 21.51
N GLU A 292 11.52 16.53 20.94
CA GLU A 292 11.96 17.75 20.25
C GLU A 292 11.18 18.01 18.95
N ASP A 293 10.92 19.28 18.68
CA ASP A 293 10.38 19.72 17.39
C ASP A 293 11.49 19.79 16.32
N PRO A 294 11.19 19.55 15.03
CA PRO A 294 12.17 19.70 13.96
C PRO A 294 12.69 21.14 13.87
N LYS A 295 13.99 21.28 13.65
CA LYS A 295 14.62 22.60 13.42
C LYS A 295 14.38 23.04 11.98
N ALA A 296 14.16 24.33 11.76
CA ALA A 296 13.85 24.89 10.44
C ALA A 296 14.95 24.64 9.38
N ASP A 297 16.20 24.60 9.78
CA ASP A 297 17.34 24.34 8.91
C ASP A 297 17.41 22.88 8.40
N THR A 298 16.73 21.95 9.08
CA THR A 298 16.67 20.55 8.68
C THR A 298 15.71 20.28 7.51
N VAL A 299 14.93 21.27 7.05
CA VAL A 299 13.93 21.11 5.98
C VAL A 299 14.55 20.61 4.67
N LYS A 300 15.82 20.89 4.42
CA LYS A 300 16.57 20.45 3.24
C LYS A 300 17.21 19.07 3.39
N ASN A 301 17.14 18.45 4.57
CA ASN A 301 17.73 17.14 4.80
C ASN A 301 16.83 16.05 4.19
N HIS A 302 17.47 15.03 3.59
CA HIS A 302 16.77 13.86 3.03
C HIS A 302 15.73 14.19 1.94
N VAL A 303 15.87 15.31 1.21
CA VAL A 303 15.02 15.64 0.07
C VAL A 303 15.24 14.65 -1.09
N PHE A 304 16.47 14.20 -1.26
CA PHE A 304 16.83 13.18 -2.23
C PHE A 304 17.57 12.04 -1.54
N ALA A 305 17.35 10.82 -2.02
CA ALA A 305 18.18 9.69 -1.61
C ALA A 305 19.64 9.91 -2.04
N PRO A 306 20.63 9.38 -1.30
CA PRO A 306 22.01 9.39 -1.76
C PRO A 306 22.11 8.74 -3.14
N THR A 307 22.59 9.50 -4.13
CA THR A 307 22.76 9.03 -5.49
C THR A 307 24.24 8.72 -5.72
N PRO A 308 24.63 7.45 -5.88
CA PRO A 308 26.05 7.08 -6.03
C PRO A 308 26.66 7.54 -7.36
N ILE A 309 25.81 7.84 -8.37
CA ILE A 309 26.23 8.33 -9.69
C ILE A 309 25.75 9.77 -9.82
N THR A 310 26.61 10.72 -9.54
CA THR A 310 26.30 12.17 -9.62
C THR A 310 27.02 12.86 -10.77
N GLU A 311 27.95 12.16 -11.41
CA GLU A 311 28.75 12.69 -12.52
C GLU A 311 28.52 11.88 -13.79
N GLU A 312 28.41 12.57 -14.91
CA GLU A 312 28.35 11.94 -16.21
C GLU A 312 29.72 11.39 -16.57
N VAL A 313 29.76 10.11 -16.96
CA VAL A 313 30.99 9.42 -17.37
C VAL A 313 30.90 9.07 -18.85
N GLY A 314 31.93 9.43 -19.60
CA GLY A 314 32.01 9.17 -21.03
C GLY A 314 32.04 10.44 -21.87
N GLU A 315 32.08 10.27 -23.18
CA GLU A 315 32.08 11.36 -24.15
C GLU A 315 30.71 11.42 -24.86
N ARG A 316 30.07 12.60 -24.89
CA ARG A 316 28.81 12.79 -25.60
C ARG A 316 29.00 12.76 -27.13
N GLU A 317 30.18 13.15 -27.63
CA GLU A 317 30.53 13.19 -29.04
C GLU A 317 31.89 12.50 -29.26
N PRO A 318 31.98 11.16 -29.14
CA PRO A 318 33.23 10.43 -29.30
C PRO A 318 33.74 10.56 -30.75
N LYS A 319 35.00 10.98 -30.87
CA LYS A 319 35.64 11.12 -32.18
C LYS A 319 35.97 9.78 -32.82
N GLY A 320 35.73 9.65 -34.12
CA GLY A 320 36.09 8.47 -34.89
C GLY A 320 35.19 7.26 -34.69
N GLN A 321 34.06 7.43 -34.01
CA GLN A 321 33.05 6.40 -33.86
C GLN A 321 32.00 6.47 -34.99
N GLU A 322 31.47 5.30 -35.36
CA GLU A 322 30.36 5.22 -36.31
C GLU A 322 29.07 5.80 -35.68
N LYS A 323 28.35 6.59 -36.46
CA LYS A 323 27.07 7.16 -36.04
C LYS A 323 25.98 6.10 -36.18
N ILE A 324 25.23 5.90 -35.10
CA ILE A 324 24.05 5.03 -35.06
C ILE A 324 22.81 5.86 -34.80
N VAL A 325 21.63 5.32 -35.13
CA VAL A 325 20.36 5.98 -34.82
C VAL A 325 20.03 5.84 -33.34
N MET A 326 19.29 6.79 -32.78
CA MET A 326 18.98 6.86 -31.35
C MET A 326 18.31 5.58 -30.83
N VAL A 327 17.41 5.00 -31.62
CA VAL A 327 16.71 3.77 -31.21
C VAL A 327 17.66 2.58 -31.05
N ASP A 328 18.67 2.45 -31.91
CA ASP A 328 19.68 1.40 -31.78
C ASP A 328 20.55 1.61 -30.54
N ALA A 329 20.88 2.86 -30.23
CA ALA A 329 21.61 3.20 -29.00
C ALA A 329 20.78 2.82 -27.76
N ALA A 330 19.46 3.07 -27.76
CA ALA A 330 18.56 2.67 -26.68
C ALA A 330 18.51 1.14 -26.51
N ILE A 331 18.36 0.39 -27.61
CA ILE A 331 18.39 -1.09 -27.59
C ILE A 331 19.70 -1.59 -26.97
N HIS A 332 20.83 -1.06 -27.40
CA HIS A 332 22.14 -1.47 -26.86
C HIS A 332 22.28 -1.17 -25.39
N ALA A 333 21.88 0.02 -24.94
CA ALA A 333 21.94 0.39 -23.53
C ALA A 333 21.05 -0.51 -22.64
N ILE A 334 19.80 -0.76 -23.04
CA ILE A 334 18.89 -1.66 -22.32
C ILE A 334 19.46 -3.08 -22.30
N GLN A 335 19.96 -3.56 -23.43
CA GLN A 335 20.56 -4.90 -23.53
C GLN A 335 21.76 -5.07 -22.59
N GLU A 336 22.65 -4.09 -22.51
CA GLU A 336 23.79 -4.12 -21.61
C GLU A 336 23.38 -4.12 -20.13
N LEU A 337 22.39 -3.30 -19.76
CA LEU A 337 21.83 -3.28 -18.42
C LEU A 337 21.21 -4.64 -18.05
N MET A 338 20.42 -5.23 -18.95
CA MET A 338 19.77 -6.51 -18.70
C MET A 338 20.75 -7.69 -18.65
N TRP A 339 21.89 -7.64 -19.33
CA TRP A 339 22.96 -8.64 -19.20
C TRP A 339 23.70 -8.53 -17.86
N LYS A 340 23.97 -7.31 -17.42
CA LYS A 340 24.67 -7.05 -16.16
C LYS A 340 23.78 -7.32 -14.94
N HIS A 341 22.46 -7.17 -15.09
CA HIS A 341 21.49 -7.15 -14.01
C HIS A 341 20.36 -8.15 -14.24
N PRO A 342 20.41 -9.35 -13.65
CA PRO A 342 19.29 -10.30 -13.73
C PRO A 342 18.00 -9.75 -13.10
N GLU A 343 18.10 -8.78 -12.19
CA GLU A 343 17.01 -8.03 -11.60
C GLU A 343 16.39 -6.98 -12.54
N ALA A 344 16.99 -6.71 -13.72
CA ALA A 344 16.43 -5.79 -14.70
C ALA A 344 15.37 -6.45 -15.57
N LEU A 345 14.25 -5.76 -15.80
CA LEU A 345 13.15 -6.18 -16.67
C LEU A 345 12.62 -4.97 -17.44
N LEU A 346 12.07 -5.24 -18.63
CA LEU A 346 11.47 -4.24 -19.53
C LEU A 346 10.01 -4.56 -19.76
N TYR A 347 9.12 -3.60 -19.56
CA TYR A 347 7.71 -3.78 -19.90
C TYR A 347 7.03 -2.46 -20.28
N GLY A 348 5.94 -2.60 -21.00
CA GLY A 348 5.14 -1.52 -21.55
C GLY A 348 4.19 -2.08 -22.61
N GLN A 349 3.47 -1.19 -23.29
CA GLN A 349 2.62 -1.62 -24.39
C GLN A 349 3.50 -1.99 -25.59
N ASP A 350 3.24 -3.15 -26.21
CA ASP A 350 3.90 -3.59 -27.45
C ASP A 350 5.42 -3.83 -27.41
N VAL A 351 6.08 -3.72 -26.26
CA VAL A 351 7.54 -3.95 -26.12
C VAL A 351 7.96 -5.41 -26.27
N GLY A 352 7.01 -6.34 -26.14
CA GLY A 352 7.27 -7.78 -26.21
C GLY A 352 7.76 -8.25 -27.58
N GLU A 353 8.14 -9.52 -27.63
CA GLU A 353 8.83 -10.19 -28.76
C GLU A 353 8.20 -9.97 -30.16
N ARG A 354 6.85 -9.75 -30.24
CA ARG A 354 6.15 -9.67 -31.52
C ARG A 354 6.64 -8.53 -32.39
N ILE A 355 6.75 -7.30 -31.81
CA ILE A 355 7.23 -6.14 -32.54
C ILE A 355 8.39 -5.41 -31.87
N GLY A 356 8.55 -5.55 -30.55
CA GLY A 356 9.65 -4.93 -29.81
C GLY A 356 9.56 -3.41 -29.70
N GLY A 357 8.36 -2.93 -29.32
CA GLY A 357 8.02 -1.51 -29.23
C GLY A 357 7.54 -0.92 -30.56
N VAL A 358 6.68 0.12 -30.46
CA VAL A 358 6.12 0.80 -31.66
C VAL A 358 7.22 1.44 -32.48
N PHE A 359 8.24 1.97 -31.85
CA PHE A 359 9.44 2.53 -32.49
C PHE A 359 10.61 1.54 -32.57
N ARG A 360 10.37 0.27 -32.24
CA ARG A 360 11.33 -0.83 -32.32
C ARG A 360 12.49 -0.75 -31.32
N GLU A 361 12.36 0.02 -30.26
CA GLU A 361 13.36 0.25 -29.20
C GLU A 361 13.61 -0.99 -28.33
N ALA A 362 12.78 -2.01 -28.42
CA ALA A 362 12.94 -3.30 -27.73
C ALA A 362 13.06 -4.49 -28.70
N VAL A 363 13.21 -4.23 -29.99
CA VAL A 363 13.34 -5.29 -31.01
C VAL A 363 14.50 -6.23 -30.66
N THR A 364 14.33 -7.54 -30.76
CA THR A 364 15.27 -8.58 -30.35
C THR A 364 15.42 -8.83 -28.84
N LEU A 365 15.05 -7.89 -27.97
CA LEU A 365 15.23 -8.05 -26.52
C LEU A 365 14.35 -9.17 -25.96
N GLY A 366 13.11 -9.28 -26.44
CA GLY A 366 12.21 -10.37 -26.05
C GLY A 366 12.75 -11.76 -26.41
N ALA A 367 13.38 -11.92 -27.59
CA ALA A 367 14.02 -13.16 -28.01
C ALA A 367 15.28 -13.48 -27.18
N LYS A 368 16.04 -12.44 -26.78
CA LYS A 368 17.28 -12.61 -26.00
C LYS A 368 17.03 -12.91 -24.53
N PHE A 369 16.09 -12.23 -23.91
CA PHE A 369 15.87 -12.28 -22.45
C PHE A 369 14.60 -13.03 -22.03
N GLY A 370 13.73 -13.35 -23.00
CA GLY A 370 12.51 -14.11 -22.77
C GLY A 370 11.34 -13.26 -22.29
N LYS A 371 10.13 -13.82 -22.45
CA LYS A 371 8.84 -13.16 -22.21
C LYS A 371 8.58 -12.76 -20.75
N LYS A 372 9.35 -13.31 -19.80
CA LYS A 372 9.23 -12.98 -18.38
C LYS A 372 10.01 -11.74 -18.00
N ARG A 373 11.04 -11.40 -18.80
CA ARG A 373 11.87 -10.20 -18.60
C ARG A 373 11.52 -9.05 -19.54
N VAL A 374 10.96 -9.38 -20.73
CA VAL A 374 10.52 -8.39 -21.74
C VAL A 374 9.09 -8.75 -22.12
N PHE A 375 8.12 -7.97 -21.66
CA PHE A 375 6.71 -8.34 -21.82
C PHE A 375 5.79 -7.14 -22.04
N ASN A 376 4.66 -7.43 -22.69
CA ASN A 376 3.60 -6.46 -22.90
C ASN A 376 2.74 -6.29 -21.64
N THR A 377 2.25 -5.07 -21.47
CA THR A 377 1.17 -4.75 -20.52
C THR A 377 -0.16 -4.53 -21.28
N ALA A 378 -1.24 -4.40 -20.54
CA ALA A 378 -2.46 -3.76 -21.01
C ALA A 378 -2.23 -2.27 -21.26
N ILE A 379 -3.21 -1.57 -21.85
CA ILE A 379 -3.20 -0.08 -21.94
C ILE A 379 -3.53 0.46 -20.56
N GLN A 380 -2.49 0.71 -19.77
CA GLN A 380 -2.57 1.08 -18.36
C GLN A 380 -1.32 1.89 -17.97
N GLU A 381 -1.21 3.13 -18.44
CA GLU A 381 -0.02 3.95 -18.23
C GLU A 381 0.24 4.23 -16.76
N ALA A 382 -0.82 4.38 -15.94
CA ALA A 382 -0.67 4.53 -14.49
C ALA A 382 -0.01 3.28 -13.89
N TYR A 383 -0.42 2.07 -14.30
CA TYR A 383 0.20 0.83 -13.85
C TYR A 383 1.66 0.70 -14.33
N ILE A 384 1.92 1.01 -15.59
CA ILE A 384 3.28 0.94 -16.17
C ILE A 384 4.25 1.79 -15.35
N ILE A 385 3.86 3.00 -15.02
CA ILE A 385 4.69 3.96 -14.26
C ILE A 385 4.74 3.58 -12.77
N GLY A 386 3.60 3.49 -12.13
CA GLY A 386 3.50 3.35 -10.66
C GLY A 386 4.00 2.03 -10.11
N SER A 387 3.87 0.92 -10.87
CA SER A 387 4.37 -0.39 -10.43
C SER A 387 5.89 -0.44 -10.26
N THR A 388 6.62 0.49 -10.91
CA THR A 388 8.08 0.59 -10.79
C THR A 388 8.54 0.84 -9.35
N ILE A 389 7.75 1.56 -8.55
CA ILE A 389 8.04 1.83 -7.14
C ILE A 389 8.11 0.52 -6.35
N GLY A 390 7.05 -0.27 -6.45
CA GLY A 390 6.95 -1.53 -5.73
C GLY A 390 8.02 -2.53 -6.15
N MET A 391 8.27 -2.62 -7.46
CA MET A 391 9.34 -3.49 -7.97
C MET A 391 10.72 -3.03 -7.49
N SER A 392 10.98 -1.73 -7.49
CA SER A 392 12.25 -1.17 -6.98
C SER A 392 12.41 -1.41 -5.49
N ALA A 393 11.33 -1.30 -4.71
CA ALA A 393 11.35 -1.55 -3.27
C ALA A 393 11.78 -2.97 -2.91
N VAL A 394 11.46 -3.96 -3.73
CA VAL A 394 11.89 -5.36 -3.56
C VAL A 394 13.25 -5.67 -4.20
N GLY A 395 13.91 -4.67 -4.80
CA GLY A 395 15.28 -4.79 -5.32
C GLY A 395 15.40 -5.03 -6.83
N LEU A 396 14.31 -4.92 -7.58
CA LEU A 396 14.35 -4.99 -9.04
C LEU A 396 14.74 -3.66 -9.68
N LYS A 397 15.10 -3.70 -10.95
CA LYS A 397 15.40 -2.55 -11.80
C LYS A 397 14.42 -2.50 -12.98
N PRO A 398 13.20 -2.01 -12.76
CA PRO A 398 12.21 -1.92 -13.83
C PRO A 398 12.59 -0.82 -14.83
N ILE A 399 12.55 -1.19 -16.11
CA ILE A 399 12.64 -0.29 -17.25
C ILE A 399 11.24 -0.31 -17.88
N VAL A 400 10.64 0.86 -18.05
CA VAL A 400 9.28 0.95 -18.59
C VAL A 400 9.23 1.86 -19.80
N GLU A 401 8.37 1.51 -20.75
CA GLU A 401 8.12 2.32 -21.93
C GLU A 401 6.71 2.89 -21.88
N VAL A 402 6.62 4.19 -22.13
CA VAL A 402 5.41 4.90 -22.51
C VAL A 402 5.60 5.35 -23.96
N GLN A 403 4.81 4.84 -24.89
CA GLN A 403 5.04 4.89 -26.33
C GLN A 403 5.16 6.31 -26.92
N PHE A 404 4.36 7.25 -26.41
CA PHE A 404 4.32 8.64 -26.88
C PHE A 404 4.41 9.59 -25.69
N ALA A 405 5.06 10.74 -25.88
CA ALA A 405 5.32 11.69 -24.81
C ALA A 405 4.03 12.20 -24.12
N ASP A 406 2.96 12.39 -24.87
CA ASP A 406 1.66 12.81 -24.34
C ASP A 406 0.89 11.68 -23.63
N TYR A 407 1.26 10.43 -23.82
CA TYR A 407 0.68 9.30 -23.06
C TYR A 407 1.19 9.20 -21.61
N ILE A 408 2.13 10.07 -21.21
CA ILE A 408 2.51 10.20 -19.81
C ILE A 408 1.36 10.72 -18.95
N TYR A 409 0.43 11.51 -19.52
CA TYR A 409 -0.64 12.15 -18.76
C TYR A 409 -1.58 11.18 -18.04
N PRO A 410 -2.04 10.05 -18.61
CA PRO A 410 -2.81 9.08 -17.86
C PRO A 410 -2.08 8.47 -16.66
N GLY A 411 -0.75 8.44 -16.70
CA GLY A 411 0.09 7.90 -15.61
C GLY A 411 0.72 8.97 -14.71
N ILE A 412 0.47 10.25 -14.96
CA ILE A 412 1.15 11.35 -14.26
C ILE A 412 0.82 11.40 -12.77
N ASN A 413 -0.36 10.92 -12.37
CA ASN A 413 -0.72 10.79 -10.96
C ASN A 413 0.31 9.94 -10.22
N GLN A 414 0.65 8.78 -10.75
CA GLN A 414 1.63 7.86 -10.14
C GLN A 414 3.04 8.48 -10.10
N LEU A 415 3.41 9.21 -11.17
CA LEU A 415 4.71 9.90 -11.22
C LEU A 415 4.84 10.95 -10.13
N ILE A 416 3.80 11.74 -9.91
CA ILE A 416 3.82 12.88 -8.98
C ILE A 416 3.50 12.45 -7.55
N THR A 417 2.51 11.56 -7.35
CA THR A 417 2.05 11.21 -6.01
C THR A 417 2.86 10.10 -5.36
N GLU A 418 3.39 9.17 -6.15
CA GLU A 418 4.04 7.98 -5.59
C GLU A 418 5.55 7.90 -5.87
N ILE A 419 6.05 8.40 -7.01
CA ILE A 419 7.49 8.33 -7.36
C ILE A 419 8.28 9.53 -6.83
N SER A 420 7.71 10.72 -6.84
CA SER A 420 8.42 11.98 -6.55
C SER A 420 8.89 12.11 -5.09
#